data_470244eadd4b140cc45a69b50d01baf6
#
_entry.id   470244eadd4b140cc45a69b50d01baf6
#
_cell.length_a   1.000
_cell.length_b   1.000
_cell.length_c   1.000
_cell.angle_alpha   90.00
_cell.angle_beta   90.00
_cell.angle_gamma   90.00
#
_symmetry.space_group_name_H-M   'P 1'
#
loop_
_entity.id
_entity.type
_entity.pdbx_description
1 polymer ?
#
loop_
_entity_poly.entity_id
_entity_poly.type
_entity_poly.pdbx_seq_one_letter_code
_entity_poly.pdbx_strand_id
1 'polypeptide(L)'
;TGHIRVDRVLSIHDVGKAIHPQMLRGQIEGAIAQAHGYALSEQLIVKDGRVLNPRLSQYLIPGIGDVPAKVECLILEGADPLGPWGARGVSEMPYITYAPAVTAALHDATGVWMNTFPLTPSVVLEHLTAAKN
;
A
#
# COMPACT_ATOMS: atom_id res chain seq x y z
N THR A 1 -19.21 -5.60 8.16
CA THR A 1 -19.26 -4.59 7.09
C THR A 1 -18.18 -4.80 6.02
N GLY A 2 -17.13 -5.58 6.30
CA GLY A 2 -15.98 -5.79 5.43
C GLY A 2 -15.07 -4.55 5.26
N HIS A 3 -15.38 -3.45 5.91
CA HIS A 3 -14.57 -2.23 5.82
C HIS A 3 -13.25 -2.40 6.58
N ILE A 4 -12.13 -2.08 5.91
CA ILE A 4 -10.79 -2.07 6.49
C ILE A 4 -10.41 -0.60 6.77
N ARG A 5 -9.88 -0.36 7.96
CA ARG A 5 -9.23 0.89 8.30
C ARG A 5 -7.81 0.60 8.77
N VAL A 6 -6.84 1.23 8.13
CA VAL A 6 -5.44 1.11 8.51
C VAL A 6 -5.10 2.29 9.41
N ASP A 7 -4.90 2.03 10.70
CA ASP A 7 -4.61 3.10 11.67
C ASP A 7 -3.15 3.56 11.63
N ARG A 8 -2.23 2.63 11.38
CA ARG A 8 -0.78 2.89 11.44
C ARG A 8 -0.01 2.04 10.45
N VAL A 9 1.01 2.64 9.86
CA VAL A 9 2.00 1.96 9.01
C VAL A 9 3.39 2.30 9.54
N LEU A 10 4.24 1.28 9.70
CA LEU A 10 5.68 1.43 9.89
C LEU A 10 6.38 0.94 8.63
N SER A 11 7.09 1.85 7.97
CA SER A 11 7.82 1.58 6.73
C SER A 11 9.32 1.70 7.01
N ILE A 12 10.07 0.62 6.80
CA ILE A 12 11.51 0.54 7.12
C ILE A 12 12.27 0.26 5.83
N HIS A 13 13.21 1.13 5.48
CA HIS A 13 13.97 1.03 4.24
C HIS A 13 15.45 1.32 4.44
N ASP A 14 16.30 0.47 3.89
CA ASP A 14 17.72 0.77 3.71
C ASP A 14 17.90 1.49 2.36
N VAL A 15 18.34 2.72 2.43
CA VAL A 15 18.47 3.63 1.28
C VAL A 15 19.92 3.93 0.92
N GLY A 16 20.88 3.18 1.50
CA GLY A 16 22.27 3.60 1.47
C GLY A 16 22.43 4.91 2.24
N LYS A 17 23.18 5.87 1.71
CA LYS A 17 23.27 7.21 2.31
C LYS A 17 22.02 8.05 1.97
N ALA A 18 21.30 8.51 2.97
CA ALA A 18 20.18 9.42 2.79
C ALA A 18 20.67 10.84 2.47
N ILE A 19 20.69 11.20 1.18
CA ILE A 19 21.19 12.52 0.74
C ILE A 19 20.25 13.65 1.15
N HIS A 20 18.93 13.42 1.07
CA HIS A 20 17.91 14.40 1.46
C HIS A 20 16.80 13.73 2.27
N PRO A 21 16.96 13.57 3.60
CA PRO A 21 16.05 12.80 4.45
C PRO A 21 14.58 13.25 4.40
N GLN A 22 14.34 14.58 4.28
CA GLN A 22 12.97 15.10 4.22
C GLN A 22 12.25 14.70 2.92
N MET A 23 12.91 14.85 1.76
CA MET A 23 12.34 14.43 0.48
C MET A 23 12.16 12.92 0.43
N LEU A 24 13.10 12.17 1.00
CA LEU A 24 13.02 10.72 1.11
C LEU A 24 11.77 10.27 1.89
N ARG A 25 11.49 10.90 3.04
CA ARG A 25 10.26 10.65 3.79
C ARG A 25 9.01 10.93 2.96
N GLY A 26 8.99 12.05 2.24
CA GLY A 26 7.88 12.39 1.34
C GLY A 26 7.65 11.35 0.24
N GLN A 27 8.72 10.75 -0.31
CA GLN A 27 8.62 9.65 -1.26
C GLN A 27 8.00 8.39 -0.62
N ILE A 28 8.43 8.03 0.59
CA ILE A 28 7.91 6.88 1.32
C ILE A 28 6.42 7.08 1.64
N GLU A 29 6.04 8.23 2.18
CA GLU A 29 4.66 8.56 2.52
C GLU A 29 3.75 8.58 1.27
N GLY A 30 4.21 9.15 0.17
CA GLY A 30 3.50 9.17 -1.11
C GLY A 30 3.31 7.76 -1.69
N ALA A 31 4.33 6.92 -1.63
CA ALA A 31 4.24 5.53 -2.09
C ALA A 31 3.27 4.70 -1.23
N ILE A 32 3.22 4.94 0.09
CA ILE A 32 2.24 4.30 0.98
C ILE A 32 0.81 4.72 0.63
N ALA A 33 0.56 6.01 0.36
CA ALA A 33 -0.76 6.48 -0.06
C ALA A 33 -1.21 5.83 -1.38
N GLN A 34 -0.32 5.72 -2.35
CA GLN A 34 -0.56 5.01 -3.61
C GLN A 34 -0.87 3.53 -3.40
N ALA A 35 -0.05 2.85 -2.60
CA ALA A 35 -0.21 1.43 -2.32
C ALA A 35 -1.51 1.13 -1.53
N HIS A 36 -1.94 2.07 -0.70
CA HIS A 36 -3.22 1.99 0.00
C HIS A 36 -4.39 1.93 -1.00
N GLY A 37 -4.38 2.79 -2.02
CA GLY A 37 -5.35 2.75 -3.10
C GLY A 37 -5.38 1.40 -3.81
N TYR A 38 -4.23 0.92 -4.25
CA TYR A 38 -4.10 -0.39 -4.89
C TYR A 38 -4.65 -1.53 -4.01
N ALA A 39 -4.31 -1.51 -2.73
CA ALA A 39 -4.69 -2.59 -1.83
C ALA A 39 -6.18 -2.60 -1.47
N LEU A 40 -6.85 -1.44 -1.39
CA LEU A 40 -8.16 -1.34 -0.75
C LEU A 40 -9.27 -0.75 -1.63
N SER A 41 -8.97 0.08 -2.65
CA SER A 41 -10.02 0.83 -3.33
C SER A 41 -9.90 0.93 -4.85
N GLU A 42 -8.69 0.97 -5.40
CA GLU A 42 -8.48 1.22 -6.83
C GLU A 42 -8.63 -0.07 -7.65
N GLN A 43 -9.60 -0.09 -8.53
CA GLN A 43 -9.85 -1.23 -9.42
C GLN A 43 -10.08 -0.73 -10.85
N LEU A 44 -9.16 -1.01 -11.77
CA LEU A 44 -9.36 -0.79 -13.18
C LEU A 44 -10.17 -1.96 -13.78
N ILE A 45 -11.39 -1.68 -14.23
CA ILE A 45 -12.27 -2.69 -14.82
C ILE A 45 -12.16 -2.61 -16.33
N VAL A 46 -11.63 -3.68 -16.95
CA VAL A 46 -11.51 -3.79 -18.40
C VAL A 46 -12.33 -4.99 -18.89
N LYS A 47 -13.17 -4.75 -19.91
CA LYS A 47 -13.93 -5.79 -20.59
C LYS A 47 -13.86 -5.59 -22.10
N ASP A 48 -13.54 -6.63 -22.83
CA ASP A 48 -13.44 -6.63 -24.30
C ASP A 48 -12.56 -5.48 -24.84
N GLY A 49 -11.41 -5.21 -24.17
CA GLY A 49 -10.48 -4.14 -24.51
C GLY A 49 -10.96 -2.71 -24.17
N ARG A 50 -12.09 -2.56 -23.47
CA ARG A 50 -12.63 -1.27 -23.06
C ARG A 50 -12.58 -1.10 -21.54
N VAL A 51 -12.13 0.09 -21.09
CA VAL A 51 -12.20 0.48 -19.68
C VAL A 51 -13.65 0.84 -19.35
N LEU A 52 -14.23 0.17 -18.35
CA LEU A 52 -15.62 0.36 -17.94
C LEU A 52 -15.79 1.49 -16.91
N ASN A 53 -14.74 1.82 -16.18
CA ASN A 53 -14.73 2.84 -15.13
C ASN A 53 -13.68 3.95 -15.36
N PRO A 54 -13.76 4.71 -16.50
CA PRO A 54 -12.72 5.67 -16.89
C PRO A 54 -12.78 7.02 -16.15
N ARG A 55 -13.69 7.17 -15.21
CA ARG A 55 -13.89 8.43 -14.47
C ARG A 55 -13.40 8.28 -13.02
N LEU A 56 -12.83 9.34 -12.44
CA LEU A 56 -12.37 9.34 -11.03
C LEU A 56 -13.50 9.11 -10.02
N SER A 57 -14.76 9.36 -10.40
CA SER A 57 -15.92 8.98 -9.58
C SER A 57 -16.22 7.48 -9.55
N GLN A 58 -15.53 6.71 -10.39
CA GLN A 58 -15.69 5.24 -10.51
C GLN A 58 -14.38 4.50 -10.21
N TYR A 59 -13.25 5.13 -10.47
CA TYR A 59 -11.92 4.66 -10.12
C TYR A 59 -11.50 5.39 -8.83
N LEU A 60 -11.67 4.72 -7.69
CA LEU A 60 -11.63 5.36 -6.38
C LEU A 60 -10.20 5.52 -5.86
N ILE A 61 -9.56 6.63 -6.20
CA ILE A 61 -8.29 7.03 -5.61
C ILE A 61 -8.54 7.46 -4.16
N PRO A 62 -7.71 7.03 -3.17
CA PRO A 62 -7.88 7.42 -1.79
C PRO A 62 -7.79 8.95 -1.60
N GLY A 63 -8.74 9.49 -0.87
CA GLY A 63 -8.67 10.86 -0.38
C GLY A 63 -7.88 10.96 0.92
N ILE A 64 -7.69 12.18 1.44
CA ILE A 64 -6.92 12.42 2.66
C ILE A 64 -7.52 11.72 3.91
N GLY A 65 -8.81 11.46 3.91
CA GLY A 65 -9.49 10.75 5.00
C GLY A 65 -9.38 9.22 4.92
N ASP A 66 -8.95 8.68 3.78
CA ASP A 66 -8.89 7.23 3.55
C ASP A 66 -7.51 6.65 3.87
N VAL A 67 -6.45 7.46 3.71
CA VAL A 67 -5.07 7.03 3.96
C VAL A 67 -4.81 6.78 5.45
N PRO A 68 -3.79 5.96 5.78
CA PRO A 68 -3.45 5.67 7.17
C PRO A 68 -3.25 6.94 8.00
N ALA A 69 -3.85 7.00 9.18
CA ALA A 69 -3.76 8.17 10.07
C ALA A 69 -2.32 8.44 10.53
N LYS A 70 -1.48 7.42 10.57
CA LYS A 70 -0.08 7.53 10.99
C LYS A 70 0.83 6.69 10.08
N VAL A 71 1.76 7.37 9.40
CA VAL A 71 2.86 6.72 8.66
C VAL A 71 4.16 7.05 9.35
N GLU A 72 4.86 6.03 9.81
CA GLU A 72 6.19 6.15 10.43
C GLU A 72 7.24 5.61 9.48
N CYS A 73 8.27 6.41 9.22
CA CYS A 73 9.37 6.05 8.33
C CYS A 73 10.65 5.87 9.14
N LEU A 74 11.21 4.67 9.14
CA LEU A 74 12.54 4.37 9.66
C LEU A 74 13.50 4.19 8.48
N ILE A 75 14.47 5.09 8.40
CA ILE A 75 15.48 5.07 7.35
C ILE A 75 16.72 4.41 7.92
N LEU A 76 17.17 3.34 7.29
CA LEU A 76 18.45 2.68 7.56
C LEU A 76 19.46 3.17 6.53
N GLU A 77 20.66 3.50 6.98
CA GLU A 77 21.73 4.02 6.14
C GLU A 77 22.94 3.07 6.12
N GLY A 78 22.84 2.02 5.31
CA GLY A 78 23.97 1.16 4.98
C GLY A 78 24.63 1.66 3.69
N ALA A 79 25.67 2.50 3.78
CA ALA A 79 26.31 3.12 2.61
C ALA A 79 26.64 2.08 1.53
N ASP A 80 26.17 2.31 0.31
CA ASP A 80 26.43 1.42 -0.81
C ASP A 80 27.80 1.76 -1.44
N PRO A 81 28.76 0.83 -1.46
CA PRO A 81 30.10 1.09 -2.01
C PRO A 81 30.09 1.36 -3.52
N LEU A 82 29.04 0.93 -4.23
CA LEU A 82 28.88 1.15 -5.67
C LEU A 82 27.94 2.32 -5.99
N GLY A 83 27.21 2.82 -5.01
CA GLY A 83 26.28 3.93 -5.18
C GLY A 83 26.95 5.29 -5.16
N PRO A 84 26.44 6.28 -5.92
CA PRO A 84 26.97 7.64 -5.87
C PRO A 84 26.80 8.19 -4.45
N TRP A 85 27.91 8.63 -3.84
CA TRP A 85 27.99 9.06 -2.43
C TRP A 85 27.44 8.04 -1.42
N GLY A 86 27.43 6.77 -1.78
CA GLY A 86 26.87 5.71 -0.93
C GLY A 86 25.34 5.60 -0.96
N ALA A 87 24.66 6.33 -1.83
CA ALA A 87 23.20 6.33 -1.92
C ALA A 87 22.66 5.19 -2.79
N ARG A 88 21.43 4.76 -2.50
CA ARG A 88 20.60 3.93 -3.36
C ARG A 88 19.39 4.71 -3.85
N GLY A 89 18.86 4.30 -5.01
CA GLY A 89 17.63 4.89 -5.54
C GLY A 89 16.43 4.56 -4.65
N VAL A 90 15.63 5.57 -4.37
CA VAL A 90 14.35 5.41 -3.66
C VAL A 90 13.26 6.07 -4.48
N SER A 91 12.31 5.27 -4.92
CA SER A 91 11.15 5.73 -5.67
C SER A 91 9.91 4.97 -5.18
N GLU A 92 9.48 3.95 -5.91
CA GLU A 92 8.23 3.21 -5.62
C GLU A 92 8.46 1.95 -4.77
N MET A 93 9.67 1.69 -4.28
CA MET A 93 9.94 0.48 -3.49
C MET A 93 9.08 0.37 -2.21
N PRO A 94 8.68 1.45 -1.52
CA PRO A 94 7.80 1.36 -0.36
C PRO A 94 6.38 0.89 -0.72
N TYR A 95 5.97 1.07 -1.98
CA TYR A 95 4.71 0.58 -2.51
C TYR A 95 4.61 -0.95 -2.48
N ILE A 96 5.70 -1.65 -2.85
CA ILE A 96 5.70 -3.10 -3.10
C ILE A 96 5.32 -3.90 -1.85
N THR A 97 5.78 -3.49 -0.68
CA THR A 97 5.60 -4.21 0.58
C THR A 97 4.27 -3.95 1.26
N TYR A 98 3.53 -2.92 0.83
CA TYR A 98 2.32 -2.49 1.51
C TYR A 98 1.16 -3.51 1.41
N ALA A 99 0.81 -3.93 0.20
CA ALA A 99 -0.30 -4.86 -0.01
C ALA A 99 -0.11 -6.20 0.73
N PRO A 100 1.08 -6.86 0.67
CA PRO A 100 1.33 -8.04 1.49
C PRO A 100 1.23 -7.78 3.00
N ALA A 101 1.69 -6.63 3.48
CA ALA A 101 1.58 -6.26 4.89
C ALA A 101 0.13 -6.09 5.34
N VAL A 102 -0.72 -5.47 4.51
CA VAL A 102 -2.17 -5.36 4.76
C VAL A 102 -2.82 -6.75 4.80
N THR A 103 -2.47 -7.62 3.85
CA THR A 103 -2.99 -9.00 3.82
C THR A 103 -2.61 -9.78 5.09
N ALA A 104 -1.35 -9.66 5.53
CA ALA A 104 -0.89 -10.30 6.75
C ALA A 104 -1.60 -9.76 8.01
N ALA A 105 -1.76 -8.44 8.11
CA ALA A 105 -2.47 -7.81 9.22
C ALA A 105 -3.97 -8.21 9.23
N LEU A 106 -4.59 -8.33 8.06
CA LEU A 106 -5.97 -8.79 7.94
C LEU A 106 -6.11 -10.26 8.34
N HIS A 107 -5.15 -11.10 7.93
CA HIS A 107 -5.10 -12.49 8.38
C HIS A 107 -4.94 -12.57 9.90
N ASP A 108 -4.06 -11.79 10.50
CA ASP A 108 -3.87 -11.76 11.95
C ASP A 108 -5.16 -11.37 12.69
N ALA A 109 -5.91 -10.43 12.13
CA ALA A 109 -7.17 -9.97 12.70
C ALA A 109 -8.36 -10.93 12.51
N THR A 110 -8.34 -11.77 11.46
CA THR A 110 -9.53 -12.54 11.03
C THR A 110 -9.31 -14.05 10.95
N GLY A 111 -8.06 -14.50 10.91
CA GLY A 111 -7.68 -15.88 10.63
C GLY A 111 -7.81 -16.30 9.16
N VAL A 112 -8.20 -15.38 8.25
CA VAL A 112 -8.49 -15.69 6.84
C VAL A 112 -7.47 -15.02 5.92
N TRP A 113 -6.80 -15.81 5.06
CA TRP A 113 -5.94 -15.27 4.01
C TRP A 113 -6.78 -14.80 2.82
N MET A 114 -6.49 -13.58 2.36
CA MET A 114 -7.14 -12.96 1.19
C MET A 114 -6.08 -12.50 0.20
N ASN A 115 -6.08 -13.07 -1.00
CA ASN A 115 -5.06 -12.84 -2.03
C ASN A 115 -5.61 -12.12 -3.28
N THR A 116 -6.80 -11.53 -3.17
CA THR A 116 -7.47 -10.81 -4.27
C THR A 116 -7.47 -9.33 -3.97
N PHE A 117 -6.95 -8.50 -4.86
CA PHE A 117 -6.92 -7.05 -4.73
C PHE A 117 -7.80 -6.36 -5.77
N PRO A 118 -8.36 -5.19 -5.43
CA PRO A 118 -8.38 -4.54 -4.12
C PRO A 118 -9.26 -5.30 -3.11
N LEU A 119 -8.90 -5.21 -1.82
CA LEU A 119 -9.67 -5.76 -0.69
C LEU A 119 -10.86 -4.84 -0.37
N THR A 120 -11.76 -4.68 -1.32
CA THR A 120 -12.98 -3.89 -1.12
C THR A 120 -13.87 -4.52 -0.03
N PRO A 121 -14.78 -3.76 0.60
CA PRO A 121 -15.67 -4.30 1.63
C PRO A 121 -16.45 -5.52 1.17
N SER A 122 -16.87 -5.59 -0.09
CA SER A 122 -17.56 -6.74 -0.66
C SER A 122 -16.67 -7.98 -0.76
N VAL A 123 -15.44 -7.81 -1.24
CA VAL A 123 -14.44 -8.90 -1.34
C VAL A 123 -14.12 -9.45 0.05
N VAL A 124 -13.90 -8.58 1.02
CA VAL A 124 -13.61 -8.99 2.41
C VAL A 124 -14.79 -9.76 3.01
N LEU A 125 -16.02 -9.28 2.84
CA LEU A 125 -17.23 -9.99 3.33
C LEU A 125 -17.40 -11.36 2.70
N GLU A 126 -17.15 -11.48 1.39
CA GLU A 126 -17.23 -12.76 0.67
C GLU A 126 -16.26 -13.78 1.27
N HIS A 127 -14.99 -13.42 1.45
CA HIS A 127 -13.98 -14.29 2.06
C HIS A 127 -14.32 -14.66 3.50
N LEU A 128 -14.76 -13.69 4.32
CA LEU A 128 -15.14 -13.96 5.72
C LEU A 128 -16.37 -14.85 5.83
N THR A 129 -17.30 -14.78 4.87
CA THR A 129 -18.49 -15.63 4.85
C THR A 129 -18.16 -17.05 4.41
N ALA A 130 -17.32 -17.17 3.36
CA ALA A 130 -16.88 -18.48 2.87
C ALA A 130 -16.06 -19.26 3.92
N ALA A 131 -15.29 -18.60 4.75
CA ALA A 131 -14.49 -19.23 5.79
C ALA A 131 -15.30 -19.72 7.01
N LYS A 132 -16.60 -19.37 7.12
CA LYS A 132 -17.49 -19.82 8.19
C LYS A 132 -18.29 -21.09 7.85
N ASN A 133 -18.27 -21.47 6.57
CA ASN A 133 -18.95 -22.66 6.05
C ASN A 133 -17.95 -23.80 5.85
#